data_5c840995a4731eedc3a85a5ed42fb6a0
#
_entry.id   5c840995a4731eedc3a85a5ed42fb6a0
#
_cell.length_a   1.000
_cell.length_b   1.000
_cell.length_c   1.000
_cell.angle_alpha   90.00
_cell.angle_beta   90.00
_cell.angle_gamma   90.00
#
_symmetry.space_group_name_H-M   'P 1'
#
loop_
_entity.id
_entity.type
_entity.pdbx_description
1 polymer ?
#
loop_
_entity_poly.entity_id
_entity_poly.type
_entity_poly.pdbx_seq_one_letter_code
_entity_poly.pdbx_strand_id
1 'polypeptide(L)'
;MITSQQMRAARALLGIDQRELAALAGVSLPTIQRMEASDGQVRGVVDTLMKVIAALEGAGIELIGENAQSTGTGRGIRLRTAVSD
;
A
#
# COMPACT_ATOMS: atom_id res chain seq x y z
N MET A 1 -0.43 7.37 6.56
CA MET A 1 -0.40 5.92 6.74
C MET A 1 -0.11 5.21 5.41
N ILE A 2 -1.05 5.13 4.50
CA ILE A 2 -0.81 4.56 3.18
C ILE A 2 -1.57 5.36 2.14
N THR A 3 -0.99 5.53 0.96
CA THR A 3 -1.66 6.21 -0.14
C THR A 3 -2.20 5.19 -1.14
N SER A 4 -3.17 5.62 -1.95
CA SER A 4 -3.70 4.76 -3.01
C SER A 4 -2.60 4.40 -4.00
N GLN A 5 -1.68 5.33 -4.27
CA GLN A 5 -0.56 5.07 -5.16
C GLN A 5 0.36 3.99 -4.59
N GLN A 6 0.62 4.03 -3.29
CA GLN A 6 1.45 3.00 -2.66
C GLN A 6 0.77 1.64 -2.75
N MET A 7 -0.55 1.58 -2.58
CA MET A 7 -1.28 0.31 -2.71
C MET A 7 -1.14 -0.26 -4.13
N ARG A 8 -1.34 0.58 -5.13
CA ARG A 8 -1.23 0.13 -6.53
C ARG A 8 0.19 -0.27 -6.88
N ALA A 9 1.17 0.51 -6.42
CA ALA A 9 2.58 0.21 -6.66
C ALA A 9 2.98 -1.09 -5.97
N ALA A 10 2.51 -1.32 -4.74
CA ALA A 10 2.79 -2.55 -4.01
C ALA A 10 2.22 -3.76 -4.76
N ARG A 11 0.99 -3.66 -5.25
CA ARG A 11 0.40 -4.74 -6.03
C ARG A 11 1.21 -5.03 -7.30
N ALA A 12 1.61 -3.96 -7.99
CA ALA A 12 2.42 -4.11 -9.20
C ALA A 12 3.75 -4.79 -8.89
N LEU A 13 4.38 -4.39 -7.80
CA LEU A 13 5.67 -4.97 -7.40
C LEU A 13 5.53 -6.44 -7.02
N LEU A 14 4.41 -6.80 -6.37
CA LEU A 14 4.15 -8.19 -5.99
C LEU A 14 3.57 -9.01 -7.14
N GLY A 15 3.12 -8.37 -8.20
CA GLY A 15 2.49 -9.07 -9.32
C GLY A 15 1.11 -9.61 -9.00
N ILE A 16 0.38 -8.95 -8.14
CA ILE A 16 -0.97 -9.41 -7.73
C ILE A 16 -2.02 -8.39 -8.15
N ASP A 17 -3.24 -8.88 -8.30
CA ASP A 17 -4.37 -8.02 -8.61
C ASP A 17 -5.13 -7.61 -7.33
N GLN A 18 -6.17 -6.80 -7.50
CA GLN A 18 -6.95 -6.32 -6.36
C GLN A 18 -7.65 -7.45 -5.62
N ARG A 19 -8.12 -8.46 -6.35
CA ARG A 19 -8.79 -9.61 -5.73
C ARG A 19 -7.83 -10.40 -4.86
N GLU A 20 -6.61 -10.59 -5.33
CA GLU A 20 -5.59 -11.28 -4.56
C GLU A 20 -5.20 -10.50 -3.31
N LEU A 21 -5.08 -9.17 -3.44
CA LEU A 21 -4.79 -8.34 -2.27
C LEU A 21 -5.93 -8.41 -1.25
N ALA A 22 -7.18 -8.39 -1.71
CA ALA A 22 -8.33 -8.52 -0.83
C ALA A 22 -8.27 -9.83 -0.04
N ALA A 23 -7.94 -10.92 -0.72
CA ALA A 23 -7.81 -12.23 -0.06
C ALA A 23 -6.68 -12.23 0.97
N LEU A 24 -5.53 -11.67 0.62
CA LEU A 24 -4.39 -11.61 1.54
C LEU A 24 -4.71 -10.78 2.78
N ALA A 25 -5.43 -9.69 2.60
CA ALA A 25 -5.75 -8.79 3.71
C ALA A 25 -6.97 -9.23 4.51
N GLY A 26 -7.75 -10.18 3.99
CA GLY A 26 -8.98 -10.62 4.65
C GLY A 26 -10.07 -9.55 4.58
N VAL A 27 -10.13 -8.81 3.50
CA VAL A 27 -11.15 -7.79 3.27
C VAL A 27 -11.84 -8.05 1.92
N SER A 28 -12.93 -7.36 1.67
CA SER A 28 -13.68 -7.54 0.43
C SER A 28 -13.01 -6.83 -0.74
N LEU A 29 -13.24 -7.33 -1.94
CA LEU A 29 -12.76 -6.68 -3.16
C LEU A 29 -13.28 -5.25 -3.29
N PRO A 30 -14.57 -4.96 -3.06
CA PRO A 30 -15.03 -3.57 -3.10
C PRO A 30 -14.29 -2.65 -2.14
N THR A 31 -13.87 -3.17 -1.00
CA THR A 31 -13.08 -2.39 -0.04
C THR A 31 -11.73 -1.98 -0.65
N ILE A 32 -11.04 -2.92 -1.27
CA ILE A 32 -9.77 -2.62 -1.94
C ILE A 32 -9.99 -1.63 -3.08
N GLN A 33 -11.03 -1.83 -3.89
CA GLN A 33 -11.32 -0.95 -5.01
C GLN A 33 -11.56 0.49 -4.52
N ARG A 34 -12.35 0.63 -3.45
CA ARG A 34 -12.63 1.94 -2.89
C ARG A 34 -11.38 2.61 -2.33
N MET A 35 -10.55 1.83 -1.65
CA MET A 35 -9.31 2.36 -1.10
C MET A 35 -8.38 2.85 -2.21
N GLU A 36 -8.25 2.09 -3.27
CA GLU A 36 -7.35 2.45 -4.37
C GLU A 36 -7.91 3.58 -5.25
N ALA A 37 -9.20 3.83 -5.16
CA ALA A 37 -9.81 4.95 -5.85
C ALA A 37 -9.69 6.26 -5.08
N SER A 38 -9.20 6.22 -3.86
CA SER A 38 -9.00 7.42 -3.05
C SER A 38 -7.95 8.32 -3.69
N ASP A 39 -8.09 9.61 -3.43
CA ASP A 39 -7.12 10.59 -3.91
C ASP A 39 -6.10 10.84 -2.80
N GLY A 40 -4.90 10.32 -2.97
CA GLY A 40 -3.85 10.45 -1.98
C GLY A 40 -4.00 9.47 -0.83
N GLN A 41 -4.01 9.99 0.40
CA GLN A 41 -4.14 9.17 1.59
C GLN A 41 -5.42 8.35 1.59
N VAL A 42 -5.28 7.06 1.81
CA VAL A 42 -6.43 6.17 1.89
C VAL A 42 -7.17 6.43 3.20
N ARG A 43 -8.48 6.59 3.10
CA ARG A 43 -9.33 6.78 4.27
C ARG A 43 -10.17 5.54 4.49
N GLY A 44 -10.43 5.25 5.74
CA GLY A 44 -11.27 4.11 6.09
C GLY A 44 -11.14 3.79 7.56
N VAL A 45 -11.74 2.70 7.93
CA VAL A 45 -11.66 2.20 9.31
C VAL A 45 -10.20 1.77 9.55
N VAL A 46 -9.65 2.20 10.68
CA VAL A 46 -8.25 1.92 11.01
C VAL A 46 -7.96 0.42 10.96
N ASP A 47 -8.88 -0.40 11.44
CA ASP A 47 -8.72 -1.85 11.44
C ASP A 47 -8.52 -2.38 10.02
N THR A 48 -9.30 -1.89 9.05
CA THR A 48 -9.17 -2.28 7.65
C THR A 48 -7.83 -1.84 7.08
N LEU A 49 -7.42 -0.60 7.38
CA LEU A 49 -6.13 -0.08 6.93
C LEU A 49 -4.99 -0.94 7.47
N MET A 50 -5.05 -1.31 8.73
CA MET A 50 -4.01 -2.13 9.35
C MET A 50 -3.95 -3.52 8.75
N LYS A 51 -5.09 -4.10 8.38
CA LYS A 51 -5.12 -5.41 7.71
C LYS A 51 -4.42 -5.35 6.36
N VAL A 52 -4.67 -4.30 5.59
CA VAL A 52 -4.03 -4.15 4.27
C VAL A 52 -2.54 -3.93 4.44
N ILE A 53 -2.14 -3.06 5.36
CA ILE A 53 -0.73 -2.79 5.61
C ILE A 53 -0.01 -4.06 6.05
N ALA A 54 -0.60 -4.82 6.97
CA ALA A 54 -0.01 -6.07 7.45
C ALA A 54 0.14 -7.09 6.32
N ALA A 55 -0.85 -7.16 5.43
CA ALA A 55 -0.78 -8.07 4.28
C ALA A 55 0.37 -7.71 3.35
N LEU A 56 0.54 -6.43 3.06
CA LEU A 56 1.62 -5.98 2.19
C LEU A 56 2.98 -6.20 2.84
N GLU A 57 3.11 -5.86 4.12
CA GLU A 57 4.37 -6.06 4.84
C GLU A 57 4.71 -7.54 4.95
N GLY A 58 3.71 -8.37 5.21
CA GLY A 58 3.90 -9.82 5.27
C GLY A 58 4.33 -10.41 3.93
N ALA A 59 3.98 -9.76 2.82
CA ALA A 59 4.38 -10.18 1.49
C ALA A 59 5.73 -9.60 1.07
N GLY A 60 6.40 -8.84 1.93
CA GLY A 60 7.74 -8.33 1.67
C GLY A 60 7.80 -6.88 1.23
N ILE A 61 6.70 -6.15 1.30
CA ILE A 61 6.68 -4.74 0.93
C ILE A 61 7.07 -3.89 2.13
N GLU A 62 7.96 -2.96 1.90
CA GLU A 62 8.30 -1.95 2.91
C GLU A 62 7.59 -0.66 2.55
N LEU A 63 6.67 -0.24 3.41
CA LEU A 63 5.96 1.03 3.23
C LEU A 63 6.79 2.12 3.88
N ILE A 64 7.31 2.99 3.04
CA ILE A 64 8.22 4.04 3.50
C ILE A 64 7.47 5.36 3.53
N GLY A 65 7.42 5.98 4.70
CA GLY A 65 6.78 7.27 4.83
C GLY A 65 7.61 8.37 4.20
N GLU A 66 7.01 9.53 4.06
CA GLU A 66 7.67 10.68 3.48
C GLU A 66 8.91 11.04 4.31
N ASN A 67 10.03 11.20 3.65
CA ASN A 67 11.33 11.52 4.27
C ASN A 67 11.89 10.44 5.17
N ALA A 68 11.26 9.27 5.24
CA ALA A 68 11.79 8.16 6.01
C ALA A 68 12.86 7.43 5.20
N GLN A 69 13.78 6.78 5.89
CA GLN A 69 14.79 5.94 5.26
C GLN A 69 14.33 4.50 5.26
N SER A 70 14.67 3.79 4.19
CA SER A 70 14.46 2.36 4.17
C SER A 70 15.48 1.70 5.09
N THR A 71 15.01 0.75 5.88
CA THR A 71 15.88 0.05 6.83
C THR A 71 16.22 -1.36 6.41
N GLY A 72 15.61 -1.85 5.35
CA GLY A 72 15.82 -3.22 4.90
C GLY A 72 16.64 -3.31 3.63
N THR A 73 16.87 -4.54 3.20
CA THR A 73 17.43 -4.83 1.88
C THR A 73 16.30 -5.33 0.99
N GLY A 74 16.53 -5.32 -0.29
CA GLY A 74 15.51 -5.75 -1.24
C GLY A 74 14.76 -4.56 -1.81
N ARG A 75 13.61 -4.84 -2.41
CA ARG A 75 12.80 -3.83 -3.07
C ARG A 75 11.78 -3.24 -2.13
N GLY A 76 11.62 -1.95 -2.19
CA GLY A 76 10.62 -1.25 -1.41
C GLY A 76 9.80 -0.34 -2.28
N ILE A 77 8.93 0.44 -1.63
CA ILE A 77 8.08 1.38 -2.33
C ILE A 77 8.25 2.75 -1.73
N ARG A 78 8.58 3.69 -2.57
CA ARG A 78 8.63 5.08 -2.16
C ARG A 78 8.21 5.95 -3.35
N LEU A 79 7.19 6.73 -3.11
CA LEU A 79 6.84 7.76 -4.06
C LEU A 79 7.52 9.05 -3.64
N ARG A 80 8.33 9.56 -4.52
CA ARG A 80 9.02 10.83 -4.27
C ARG A 80 8.03 11.96 -4.49
N THR A 81 8.02 12.91 -3.58
CA THR A 81 7.25 14.11 -3.83
C THR A 81 7.86 14.84 -5.00
N ALA A 82 7.03 15.52 -5.76
CA ALA A 82 7.51 16.39 -6.81
C ALA A 82 8.40 17.44 -6.16
N VAL A 83 9.65 17.39 -6.46
CA VAL A 83 10.58 18.30 -5.86
C VAL A 83 10.89 19.37 -6.85
N SER A 84 10.69 20.53 -6.40
CA SER A 84 11.22 21.66 -7.11
C SER A 84 12.61 21.87 -6.55
N ASP A 85 13.51 21.18 -6.98
CA ASP A 85 14.87 21.43 -6.48
C ASP A 85 15.55 22.40 -7.35
#